data_c3f117e4bb20ec0312c47e4d98ae72bb
#
_entry.id   c3f117e4bb20ec0312c47e4d98ae72bb
#
_cell.length_a   1.000
_cell.length_b   1.000
_cell.length_c   1.000
_cell.angle_alpha   90.00
_cell.angle_beta   90.00
_cell.angle_gamma   90.00
#
_symmetry.space_group_name_H-M   'P 1'
#
loop_
_entity.id
_entity.type
_entity.pdbx_description
1 polymer ?
#
loop_
_entity_poly.entity_id
_entity_poly.type
_entity_poly.pdbx_seq_one_letter_code
_entity_poly.pdbx_strand_id
1 'polypeptide(L)'
;FFPEDALKLTELAKKNNVTAIVDCGVAPGMSNLILGYHNEKMKIDSFECMVGGLPKKRTQPFEYKAPFSPIDVLEEYTRPARYVENSCIVTKTALSDAEFIDFNKVGTLESFNTDGLRSILFTMGHIPNMKEKTLRYPGHIDLMKSLIKAGFLNTEAIQYKGQSISPLGFTSALLFDQWKLGATEAEFT
;
A
#
# COMPACT_ATOMS: atom_id res chain seq x y z
N PHE A 1 -9.64 -5.21 5.94
CA PHE A 1 -9.18 -6.41 6.67
C PHE A 1 -7.66 -6.47 6.66
N PHE A 2 -7.04 -6.52 7.82
CA PHE A 2 -5.61 -6.84 7.94
C PHE A 2 -5.44 -8.37 7.89
N PRO A 3 -4.41 -8.91 7.27
CA PRO A 3 -4.18 -10.35 7.21
C PRO A 3 -4.17 -11.03 8.57
N GLU A 4 -3.62 -10.35 9.57
CA GLU A 4 -3.59 -10.84 10.95
C GLU A 4 -5.00 -10.99 11.54
N ASP A 5 -5.88 -10.08 11.23
CA ASP A 5 -7.27 -10.13 11.67
C ASP A 5 -8.05 -11.21 10.91
N ALA A 6 -7.79 -11.35 9.61
CA ALA A 6 -8.37 -12.41 8.81
C ALA A 6 -7.95 -13.80 9.32
N LEU A 7 -6.67 -13.99 9.66
CA LEU A 7 -6.18 -15.26 10.24
C LEU A 7 -6.83 -15.58 11.59
N LYS A 8 -7.08 -14.58 12.43
CA LYS A 8 -7.81 -14.75 13.70
C LYS A 8 -9.25 -15.26 13.52
N LEU A 9 -9.85 -15.03 12.37
CA LEU A 9 -11.20 -15.47 12.05
C LEU A 9 -11.28 -16.92 11.51
N THR A 10 -10.15 -17.63 11.38
CA THR A 10 -10.08 -18.98 10.79
C THR A 10 -11.01 -19.96 11.47
N GLU A 11 -11.01 -20.02 12.80
CA GLU A 11 -11.87 -20.96 13.55
C GLU A 11 -13.34 -20.58 13.46
N LEU A 12 -13.66 -19.30 13.40
CA LEU A 12 -15.03 -18.83 13.18
C LEU A 12 -15.54 -19.21 11.78
N ALA A 13 -14.68 -19.05 10.75
CA ALA A 13 -15.00 -19.44 9.38
C ALA A 13 -15.26 -20.96 9.29
N LYS A 14 -14.39 -21.78 9.86
CA LYS A 14 -14.55 -23.24 9.92
C LYS A 14 -15.85 -23.63 10.60
N LYS A 15 -16.14 -23.06 11.79
CA LYS A 15 -17.37 -23.33 12.55
C LYS A 15 -18.64 -23.05 11.75
N ASN A 16 -18.61 -22.04 10.89
CA ASN A 16 -19.76 -21.62 10.09
C ASN A 16 -19.72 -22.16 8.65
N ASN A 17 -18.75 -23.04 8.33
CA ASN A 17 -18.55 -23.60 6.99
C ASN A 17 -18.45 -22.50 5.89
N VAL A 18 -17.71 -21.44 6.20
CA VAL A 18 -17.47 -20.30 5.29
C VAL A 18 -16.01 -20.31 4.84
N THR A 19 -15.80 -20.10 3.54
CA THR A 19 -14.47 -19.88 2.96
C THR A 19 -14.29 -18.39 2.70
N ALA A 20 -13.20 -17.81 3.21
CA ALA A 20 -12.80 -16.45 2.92
C ALA A 20 -11.41 -16.46 2.26
N ILE A 21 -11.28 -15.75 1.15
CA ILE A 21 -10.00 -15.58 0.45
C ILE A 21 -9.60 -14.13 0.61
N VAL A 22 -8.39 -13.90 1.10
CA VAL A 22 -7.81 -12.57 1.32
C VAL A 22 -6.69 -12.29 0.33
N ASP A 23 -6.25 -11.03 0.25
CA ASP A 23 -5.18 -10.61 -0.66
C ASP A 23 -5.47 -10.98 -2.12
N CYS A 24 -6.63 -10.56 -2.63
CA CYS A 24 -7.13 -10.88 -3.98
C CYS A 24 -7.03 -9.71 -4.96
N GLY A 25 -6.12 -8.76 -4.71
CA GLY A 25 -5.87 -7.62 -5.58
C GLY A 25 -4.78 -7.87 -6.63
N VAL A 26 -4.18 -6.80 -7.12
CA VAL A 26 -2.98 -6.84 -7.99
C VAL A 26 -1.76 -7.15 -7.14
N ALA A 27 -1.52 -6.35 -6.10
CA ALA A 27 -0.53 -6.56 -5.06
C ALA A 27 -1.05 -5.92 -3.75
N PRO A 28 -1.31 -6.74 -2.75
CA PRO A 28 -1.22 -8.20 -2.70
C PRO A 28 -2.33 -8.90 -3.48
N GLY A 29 -1.99 -10.01 -4.14
CA GLY A 29 -2.94 -10.86 -4.88
C GLY A 29 -2.29 -11.53 -6.09
N MET A 30 -2.32 -10.91 -7.26
CA MET A 30 -1.66 -11.45 -8.45
C MET A 30 -0.16 -11.65 -8.22
N SER A 31 0.50 -10.72 -7.54
CA SER A 31 1.90 -10.86 -7.11
C SER A 31 2.14 -12.12 -6.26
N ASN A 32 1.21 -12.42 -5.35
CA ASN A 32 1.29 -13.58 -4.47
C ASN A 32 1.12 -14.90 -5.26
N LEU A 33 0.19 -14.91 -6.24
CA LEU A 33 -0.01 -16.07 -7.12
C LEU A 33 1.22 -16.34 -8.00
N ILE A 34 1.83 -15.30 -8.54
CA ILE A 34 3.07 -15.41 -9.34
C ILE A 34 4.19 -15.96 -8.46
N LEU A 35 4.37 -15.42 -7.26
CA LEU A 35 5.36 -15.92 -6.31
C LEU A 35 5.11 -17.39 -5.97
N GLY A 36 3.89 -17.78 -5.64
CA GLY A 36 3.50 -19.15 -5.32
C GLY A 36 3.79 -20.12 -6.47
N TYR A 37 3.42 -19.74 -7.69
CA TYR A 37 3.70 -20.56 -8.89
C TYR A 37 5.20 -20.82 -9.11
N HIS A 38 6.04 -19.82 -8.90
CA HIS A 38 7.49 -20.01 -9.05
C HIS A 38 8.10 -20.77 -7.88
N ASN A 39 7.59 -20.57 -6.67
CA ASN A 39 8.04 -21.28 -5.48
C ASN A 39 7.86 -22.79 -5.56
N GLU A 40 6.83 -23.26 -6.27
CA GLU A 40 6.65 -24.70 -6.56
C GLU A 40 7.69 -25.28 -7.53
N LYS A 41 8.42 -24.45 -8.26
CA LYS A 41 9.30 -24.88 -9.36
C LYS A 41 10.77 -24.60 -9.11
N MET A 42 11.08 -23.68 -8.23
CA MET A 42 12.45 -23.27 -7.93
C MET A 42 12.58 -22.77 -6.49
N LYS A 43 13.79 -22.81 -5.97
CA LYS A 43 14.12 -22.14 -4.72
C LYS A 43 14.13 -20.63 -4.94
N ILE A 44 13.40 -19.89 -4.11
CA ILE A 44 13.36 -18.44 -4.12
C ILE A 44 14.26 -17.90 -3.00
N ASP A 45 15.29 -17.16 -3.36
CA ASP A 45 16.21 -16.53 -2.39
C ASP A 45 15.81 -15.08 -2.07
N SER A 46 15.07 -14.43 -2.98
CA SER A 46 14.52 -13.09 -2.74
C SER A 46 13.25 -12.84 -3.55
N PHE A 47 12.36 -12.04 -2.98
CA PHE A 47 11.17 -11.54 -3.64
C PHE A 47 11.07 -10.03 -3.48
N GLU A 48 10.90 -9.33 -4.58
CA GLU A 48 10.64 -7.91 -4.61
C GLU A 48 9.44 -7.63 -5.50
N CYS A 49 8.44 -6.94 -4.95
CA CYS A 49 7.29 -6.46 -5.68
C CYS A 49 7.28 -4.93 -5.68
N MET A 50 7.12 -4.34 -6.85
CA MET A 50 6.88 -2.90 -6.99
C MET A 50 5.54 -2.71 -7.68
N VAL A 51 4.63 -1.98 -7.05
CA VAL A 51 3.26 -1.80 -7.53
C VAL A 51 2.86 -0.34 -7.53
N GLY A 52 2.13 0.09 -8.56
CA GLY A 52 1.56 1.42 -8.64
C GLY A 52 0.32 1.42 -9.53
N GLY A 53 -0.76 2.04 -9.06
CA GLY A 53 -1.87 2.47 -9.89
C GLY A 53 -1.73 3.97 -10.16
N LEU A 54 -1.48 4.38 -11.41
CA LEU A 54 -1.10 5.75 -11.74
C LEU A 54 -1.94 6.29 -12.89
N PRO A 55 -2.51 7.50 -12.77
CA PRO A 55 -3.25 8.10 -13.86
C PRO A 55 -2.31 8.38 -15.04
N LYS A 56 -2.72 8.06 -16.27
CA LYS A 56 -1.95 8.44 -17.46
C LYS A 56 -1.89 9.95 -17.65
N LYS A 57 -2.96 10.64 -17.29
CA LYS A 57 -3.01 12.11 -17.28
C LYS A 57 -2.61 12.61 -15.89
N ARG A 58 -1.41 13.16 -15.79
CA ARG A 58 -0.89 13.75 -14.55
C ARG A 58 -1.56 15.10 -14.28
N THR A 59 -2.12 15.29 -13.09
CA THR A 59 -2.80 16.52 -12.68
C THR A 59 -2.23 17.00 -11.34
N GLN A 60 -1.69 18.21 -11.34
CA GLN A 60 -1.16 18.85 -10.13
C GLN A 60 -2.27 19.04 -9.08
N PRO A 61 -1.94 19.07 -7.76
CA PRO A 61 -0.57 18.97 -7.20
C PRO A 61 -0.08 17.55 -6.97
N PHE A 62 -0.96 16.55 -6.86
CA PHE A 62 -0.60 15.21 -6.41
C PHE A 62 -0.14 14.26 -7.52
N GLU A 63 -0.54 14.56 -8.76
CA GLU A 63 -0.31 13.67 -9.93
C GLU A 63 -0.74 12.22 -9.66
N TYR A 64 -1.76 12.05 -8.85
CA TYR A 64 -2.25 10.77 -8.37
C TYR A 64 -3.77 10.69 -8.48
N LYS A 65 -4.26 9.52 -8.81
CA LYS A 65 -5.66 9.11 -8.72
C LYS A 65 -5.73 7.72 -8.09
N ALA A 66 -6.69 7.53 -7.21
CA ALA A 66 -6.92 6.25 -6.56
C ALA A 66 -7.93 5.42 -7.38
N PRO A 67 -7.52 4.25 -7.89
CA PRO A 67 -8.46 3.32 -8.53
C PRO A 67 -9.32 2.56 -7.52
N PHE A 68 -8.98 2.65 -6.23
CA PHE A 68 -9.67 2.03 -5.11
C PHE A 68 -9.93 3.06 -3.99
N SER A 69 -10.31 2.61 -2.81
CA SER A 69 -10.66 3.49 -1.68
C SER A 69 -9.50 4.43 -1.29
N PRO A 70 -9.67 5.76 -1.37
CA PRO A 70 -8.62 6.70 -1.00
C PRO A 70 -8.18 6.64 0.48
N ILE A 71 -9.03 6.16 1.38
CA ILE A 71 -8.64 6.01 2.79
C ILE A 71 -7.59 4.92 2.95
N ASP A 72 -7.69 3.83 2.19
CA ASP A 72 -6.71 2.76 2.22
C ASP A 72 -5.33 3.26 1.74
N VAL A 73 -5.33 4.19 0.77
CA VAL A 73 -4.10 4.85 0.30
C VAL A 73 -3.47 5.69 1.41
N LEU A 74 -4.26 6.44 2.18
CA LEU A 74 -3.73 7.23 3.31
C LEU A 74 -3.18 6.33 4.41
N GLU A 75 -3.80 5.17 4.65
CA GLU A 75 -3.27 4.17 5.58
C GLU A 75 -1.92 3.61 5.12
N GLU A 76 -1.74 3.37 3.82
CA GLU A 76 -0.44 2.94 3.27
C GLU A 76 0.68 3.94 3.57
N TYR A 77 0.38 5.24 3.62
CA TYR A 77 1.37 6.27 3.88
C TYR A 77 1.72 6.47 5.36
N THR A 78 0.95 5.91 6.26
CA THR A 78 1.13 6.06 7.72
C THR A 78 1.51 4.78 8.43
N ARG A 79 1.13 3.63 7.87
CA ARG A 79 1.40 2.32 8.46
C ARG A 79 2.85 1.88 8.23
N PRO A 80 3.58 1.46 9.28
CA PRO A 80 4.93 0.90 9.12
C PRO A 80 4.92 -0.32 8.18
N ALA A 81 5.92 -0.39 7.30
CA ALA A 81 6.08 -1.47 6.35
C ALA A 81 6.82 -2.66 6.98
N ARG A 82 6.29 -3.86 6.84
CA ARG A 82 6.93 -5.09 7.29
C ARG A 82 7.58 -5.80 6.12
N TYR A 83 8.87 -6.10 6.27
CA TYR A 83 9.71 -6.80 5.31
C TYR A 83 10.32 -8.04 5.92
N VAL A 84 10.90 -8.90 5.09
CA VAL A 84 11.75 -9.99 5.55
C VAL A 84 13.18 -9.71 5.08
N GLU A 85 14.09 -9.61 6.02
CA GLU A 85 15.53 -9.44 5.76
C GLU A 85 16.29 -10.53 6.52
N ASN A 86 17.07 -11.34 5.82
CA ASN A 86 17.83 -12.47 6.37
C ASN A 86 16.95 -13.40 7.25
N SER A 87 15.79 -13.77 6.74
CA SER A 87 14.78 -14.62 7.41
C SER A 87 14.15 -14.02 8.69
N CYS A 88 14.34 -12.72 8.94
CA CYS A 88 13.73 -12.02 10.06
C CYS A 88 12.74 -10.97 9.56
N ILE A 89 11.59 -10.88 10.22
CA ILE A 89 10.64 -9.79 9.96
C ILE A 89 11.22 -8.51 10.55
N VAL A 90 11.40 -7.51 9.71
CA VAL A 90 11.85 -6.17 10.07
C VAL A 90 10.75 -5.15 9.78
N THR A 91 10.76 -4.05 10.51
CA THR A 91 9.80 -2.96 10.33
C THR A 91 10.53 -1.71 9.82
N LYS A 92 10.06 -1.17 8.72
CA LYS A 92 10.55 0.07 8.12
C LYS A 92 9.51 1.19 8.31
N THR A 93 9.98 2.42 8.38
CA THR A 93 9.05 3.56 8.39
C THR A 93 8.33 3.66 7.05
N ALA A 94 7.04 3.96 7.06
CA ALA A 94 6.31 4.26 5.82
C ALA A 94 6.97 5.41 5.06
N LEU A 95 6.89 5.40 3.73
CA LEU A 95 7.48 6.41 2.83
C LEU A 95 9.01 6.53 2.94
N SER A 96 9.70 5.59 3.60
CA SER A 96 11.17 5.58 3.67
C SER A 96 11.79 4.87 2.46
N ASP A 97 13.13 4.94 2.39
CA ASP A 97 13.95 4.31 1.35
C ASP A 97 13.44 4.59 -0.07
N ALA A 98 13.08 5.87 -0.29
CA ALA A 98 12.59 6.33 -1.58
C ALA A 98 13.73 6.34 -2.61
N GLU A 99 13.44 5.87 -3.81
CA GLU A 99 14.39 5.82 -4.92
C GLU A 99 13.69 6.05 -6.26
N PHE A 100 14.37 6.71 -7.20
CA PHE A 100 13.88 6.91 -8.55
C PHE A 100 14.23 5.72 -9.43
N ILE A 101 13.25 5.23 -10.17
CA ILE A 101 13.38 4.09 -11.07
C ILE A 101 12.75 4.43 -12.41
N ASP A 102 13.49 4.20 -13.49
CA ASP A 102 13.00 4.42 -14.85
C ASP A 102 12.30 3.19 -15.40
N PHE A 103 11.04 3.36 -15.80
CA PHE A 103 10.24 2.32 -16.43
C PHE A 103 10.03 2.65 -17.91
N ASN A 104 10.32 1.69 -18.78
CA ASN A 104 10.05 1.84 -20.20
C ASN A 104 8.55 2.14 -20.44
N LYS A 105 8.24 3.14 -21.26
CA LYS A 105 6.89 3.64 -21.62
C LYS A 105 6.12 4.34 -20.50
N VAL A 106 6.56 4.33 -19.26
CA VAL A 106 5.93 5.03 -18.14
C VAL A 106 6.73 6.26 -17.73
N GLY A 107 8.05 6.16 -17.79
CA GLY A 107 8.99 7.20 -17.33
C GLY A 107 9.52 6.91 -15.93
N THR A 108 10.10 7.93 -15.33
CA THR A 108 10.66 7.86 -13.98
C THR A 108 9.52 7.83 -12.95
N LEU A 109 9.57 6.86 -12.06
CA LEU A 109 8.70 6.75 -10.89
C LEU A 109 9.55 6.80 -9.62
N GLU A 110 8.92 7.14 -8.51
CA GLU A 110 9.51 7.13 -7.19
C GLU A 110 8.92 5.97 -6.40
N SER A 111 9.78 5.01 -6.01
CA SER A 111 9.41 3.88 -5.17
C SER A 111 9.63 4.20 -3.71
N PHE A 112 8.85 3.61 -2.82
CA PHE A 112 8.98 3.78 -1.37
C PHE A 112 8.38 2.62 -0.60
N ASN A 113 8.80 2.46 0.65
CA ASN A 113 8.37 1.37 1.51
C ASN A 113 6.89 1.46 1.89
N THR A 114 6.16 0.38 1.66
CA THR A 114 4.77 0.16 2.08
C THR A 114 4.56 -1.25 2.62
N ASP A 115 3.50 -1.43 3.43
CA ASP A 115 3.18 -2.72 4.06
C ASP A 115 2.32 -3.60 3.15
N GLY A 116 2.88 -4.05 2.04
CA GLY A 116 2.15 -4.77 1.01
C GLY A 116 2.38 -6.29 0.98
N LEU A 117 3.37 -6.83 1.68
CA LEU A 117 3.62 -8.28 1.70
C LEU A 117 2.47 -9.08 2.31
N ARG A 118 1.82 -8.53 3.35
CA ARG A 118 0.57 -9.04 3.93
C ARG A 118 0.64 -10.54 4.26
N SER A 119 -0.20 -11.36 3.64
CA SER A 119 -0.29 -12.80 3.94
C SER A 119 0.99 -13.57 3.64
N ILE A 120 1.80 -13.16 2.65
CA ILE A 120 3.03 -13.89 2.31
C ILE A 120 4.12 -13.78 3.36
N LEU A 121 4.06 -12.79 4.26
CA LEU A 121 4.91 -12.76 5.47
C LEU A 121 4.82 -14.06 6.28
N PHE A 122 3.64 -14.69 6.28
CA PHE A 122 3.34 -15.89 7.06
C PHE A 122 3.35 -17.16 6.23
N THR A 123 2.89 -17.08 4.98
CA THR A 123 2.76 -18.26 4.11
C THR A 123 4.03 -18.60 3.36
N MET A 124 4.95 -17.63 3.19
CA MET A 124 6.23 -17.77 2.48
C MET A 124 7.44 -17.49 3.38
N GLY A 125 7.33 -17.78 4.69
CA GLY A 125 8.37 -17.49 5.68
C GLY A 125 9.72 -18.21 5.47
N HIS A 126 9.80 -19.15 4.53
CA HIS A 126 11.05 -19.79 4.12
C HIS A 126 11.89 -18.94 3.15
N ILE A 127 11.32 -17.89 2.54
CA ILE A 127 12.04 -16.97 1.66
C ILE A 127 12.80 -15.96 2.52
N PRO A 128 14.13 -15.91 2.44
CA PRO A 128 14.95 -15.15 3.38
C PRO A 128 14.87 -13.64 3.20
N ASN A 129 14.47 -13.15 2.02
CA ASN A 129 14.38 -11.72 1.76
C ASN A 129 13.12 -11.41 0.95
N MET A 130 12.24 -10.60 1.51
CA MET A 130 11.02 -10.16 0.82
C MET A 130 10.71 -8.71 1.10
N LYS A 131 10.36 -7.94 0.08
CA LYS A 131 9.90 -6.56 0.21
C LYS A 131 8.84 -6.22 -0.84
N GLU A 132 7.99 -5.27 -0.49
CA GLU A 132 7.07 -4.63 -1.41
C GLU A 132 7.20 -3.11 -1.30
N LYS A 133 7.24 -2.43 -2.45
CA LYS A 133 7.30 -0.99 -2.55
C LYS A 133 6.15 -0.49 -3.43
N THR A 134 5.60 0.64 -3.04
CA THR A 134 4.65 1.37 -3.87
C THR A 134 5.37 2.35 -4.78
N LEU A 135 4.81 2.56 -5.97
CA LEU A 135 5.30 3.48 -6.99
C LEU A 135 4.38 4.67 -7.14
N ARG A 136 4.94 5.88 -7.21
CA ARG A 136 4.22 7.12 -7.52
C ARG A 136 5.04 7.97 -8.49
N TYR A 137 4.42 8.98 -9.08
CA TYR A 137 5.17 10.00 -9.82
C TYR A 137 6.06 10.80 -8.87
N PRO A 138 7.24 11.26 -9.34
CA PRO A 138 8.18 12.04 -8.53
C PRO A 138 7.54 13.27 -7.88
N GLY A 139 7.83 13.48 -6.59
CA GLY A 139 7.32 14.60 -5.80
C GLY A 139 6.04 14.31 -5.01
N HIS A 140 5.30 13.25 -5.34
CA HIS A 140 4.11 12.86 -4.57
C HIS A 140 4.46 12.54 -3.10
N ILE A 141 5.56 11.84 -2.87
CA ILE A 141 6.00 11.44 -1.53
C ILE A 141 6.31 12.67 -0.67
N ASP A 142 6.97 13.68 -1.21
CA ASP A 142 7.30 14.90 -0.46
C ASP A 142 6.07 15.68 -0.04
N LEU A 143 5.04 15.74 -0.89
CA LEU A 143 3.74 16.31 -0.53
C LEU A 143 3.10 15.53 0.62
N MET A 144 3.09 14.20 0.55
CA MET A 144 2.51 13.37 1.60
C MET A 144 3.29 13.47 2.91
N LYS A 145 4.61 13.44 2.88
CA LYS A 145 5.45 13.70 4.06
C LYS A 145 5.18 15.05 4.70
N SER A 146 4.94 16.08 3.88
CA SER A 146 4.60 17.42 4.34
C SER A 146 3.25 17.46 5.05
N LEU A 147 2.23 16.82 4.49
CA LEU A 147 0.91 16.69 5.13
C LEU A 147 0.97 15.91 6.45
N ILE A 148 1.71 14.80 6.48
CA ILE A 148 1.92 14.01 7.69
C ILE A 148 2.61 14.84 8.76
N LYS A 149 3.73 15.50 8.43
CA LYS A 149 4.50 16.32 9.37
C LYS A 149 3.71 17.50 9.89
N ALA A 150 2.82 18.08 9.10
CA ALA A 150 1.93 19.15 9.50
C ALA A 150 0.72 18.69 10.34
N GLY A 151 0.54 17.37 10.53
CA GLY A 151 -0.53 16.80 11.35
C GLY A 151 -1.86 16.56 10.63
N PHE A 152 -1.93 16.77 9.31
CA PHE A 152 -3.17 16.56 8.55
C PHE A 152 -3.66 15.10 8.54
N LEU A 153 -2.78 14.13 8.79
CA LEU A 153 -3.12 12.72 8.86
C LEU A 153 -3.17 12.18 10.30
N ASN A 154 -3.17 13.04 11.31
CA ASN A 154 -3.33 12.62 12.70
C ASN A 154 -4.73 12.07 12.94
N THR A 155 -4.80 10.98 13.71
CA THR A 155 -6.07 10.34 14.11
C THR A 155 -6.73 11.04 15.31
N GLU A 156 -5.94 11.71 16.15
CA GLU A 156 -6.43 12.43 17.30
C GLU A 156 -7.16 13.71 16.89
N ALA A 157 -8.36 13.88 17.42
CA ALA A 157 -9.17 15.05 17.12
C ALA A 157 -8.58 16.31 17.76
N ILE A 158 -8.63 17.41 17.01
CA ILE A 158 -8.26 18.74 17.50
C ILE A 158 -9.50 19.57 17.84
N GLN A 159 -9.37 20.52 18.80
CA GLN A 159 -10.44 21.45 19.12
C GLN A 159 -10.27 22.74 18.32
N TYR A 160 -11.29 23.12 17.57
CA TYR A 160 -11.32 24.37 16.82
C TYR A 160 -12.68 25.04 16.96
N LYS A 161 -12.71 26.23 17.51
CA LYS A 161 -13.94 27.05 17.76
C LYS A 161 -15.06 26.26 18.46
N GLY A 162 -14.70 25.43 19.44
CA GLY A 162 -15.66 24.61 20.20
C GLY A 162 -16.14 23.33 19.49
N GLN A 163 -15.60 23.02 18.34
CA GLN A 163 -15.91 21.80 17.60
C GLN A 163 -14.71 20.84 17.64
N SER A 164 -15.01 19.54 17.73
CA SER A 164 -14.01 18.48 17.63
C SER A 164 -13.86 18.09 16.17
N ILE A 165 -12.66 18.24 15.62
CA ILE A 165 -12.35 17.95 14.21
C ILE A 165 -11.32 16.84 14.14
N SER A 166 -11.59 15.80 13.36
CA SER A 166 -10.61 14.79 12.98
C SER A 166 -9.75 15.29 11.81
N PRO A 167 -8.44 15.52 11.99
CA PRO A 167 -7.56 15.95 10.90
C PRO A 167 -7.55 14.96 9.75
N LEU A 168 -7.39 13.66 10.04
CA LEU A 168 -7.43 12.60 9.03
C LEU A 168 -8.78 12.58 8.30
N GLY A 169 -9.90 12.63 9.02
CA GLY A 169 -11.24 12.61 8.43
C GLY A 169 -11.48 13.80 7.50
N PHE A 170 -11.10 15.00 7.93
CA PHE A 170 -11.21 16.21 7.13
C PHE A 170 -10.32 16.15 5.88
N THR A 171 -9.06 15.77 6.05
CA THR A 171 -8.11 15.63 4.94
C THR A 171 -8.58 14.58 3.93
N SER A 172 -9.06 13.43 4.42
CA SER A 172 -9.61 12.37 3.56
C SER A 172 -10.76 12.89 2.71
N ALA A 173 -11.70 13.63 3.30
CA ALA A 173 -12.83 14.20 2.58
C ALA A 173 -12.39 15.16 1.45
N LEU A 174 -11.37 15.99 1.70
CA LEU A 174 -10.82 16.90 0.69
C LEU A 174 -10.07 16.16 -0.43
N LEU A 175 -9.32 15.12 -0.08
CA LEU A 175 -8.52 14.38 -1.05
C LEU A 175 -9.36 13.41 -1.89
N PHE A 176 -10.47 12.90 -1.37
CA PHE A 176 -11.30 11.91 -2.06
C PHE A 176 -11.83 12.44 -3.40
N ASP A 177 -12.32 13.68 -3.42
CA ASP A 177 -12.81 14.28 -4.66
C ASP A 177 -11.69 14.51 -5.67
N GLN A 178 -10.50 14.85 -5.21
CA GLN A 178 -9.34 15.07 -6.08
C GLN A 178 -8.73 13.77 -6.59
N TRP A 179 -8.72 12.73 -5.77
CA TRP A 179 -8.06 11.45 -6.07
C TRP A 179 -8.98 10.43 -6.72
N LYS A 180 -10.26 10.65 -6.77
CA LYS A 180 -11.18 9.73 -7.43
C LYS A 180 -10.82 9.59 -8.90
N LEU A 181 -10.51 8.36 -9.32
CA LEU A 181 -10.32 8.04 -10.73
C LEU A 181 -11.68 8.06 -11.43
N GLY A 182 -11.81 8.85 -12.47
CA GLY A 182 -13.04 8.91 -13.27
C GLY A 182 -13.21 7.66 -14.13
N ALA A 183 -14.43 7.26 -14.42
CA ALA A 183 -14.75 6.05 -15.19
C ALA A 183 -14.14 6.02 -16.62
N THR A 184 -13.76 7.17 -17.15
CA THR A 184 -13.14 7.32 -18.48
C THR A 184 -11.65 7.66 -18.41
N GLU A 185 -11.09 7.83 -17.22
CA GLU A 185 -9.66 8.11 -17.04
C GLU A 185 -8.86 6.81 -17.17
N ALA A 186 -7.78 6.87 -17.94
CA ALA A 186 -6.89 5.74 -18.13
C ALA A 186 -5.77 5.76 -17.09
N GLU A 187 -5.37 4.56 -16.65
CA GLU A 187 -4.28 4.37 -15.70
C GLU A 187 -3.21 3.41 -16.23
N PHE A 188 -2.05 3.43 -15.57
CA PHE A 188 -1.03 2.38 -15.59
C PHE A 188 -1.15 1.58 -14.30
N THR A 189 -1.14 0.26 -14.43
CA THR A 189 -1.07 -0.68 -13.31
C THR A 189 -0.01 -1.73 -13.59
#